data_c84d5b0cf689681868a2c7c0c1a580eb
#
_entry.id   c84d5b0cf689681868a2c7c0c1a580eb
#
_cell.length_a   1.000
_cell.length_b   1.000
_cell.length_c   1.000
_cell.angle_alpha   90.00
_cell.angle_beta   90.00
_cell.angle_gamma   90.00
#
_symmetry.space_group_name_H-M   'P 1'
#
loop_
_entity.id
_entity.type
_entity.pdbx_description
1 polymer ?
#
loop_
_entity_poly.entity_id
_entity_poly.type
_entity_poly.pdbx_seq_one_letter_code
_entity_poly.pdbx_strand_id
1 'polypeptide(L)'
;MKELKTISAETLIATPYEPRKQLVRGLIGEGITIIGGPSKSGKSWMMLRLCLSVAEGRPFLDMETEQAEALYLCLEDNLSRLQDRLFKLVQDAAPESLHFAVRAGMLGSDLEDQIRDFKSKHPALRLVIIDTLQMIRTPDPYRNAYADDYKCLCSLKELADGMGLSIVLVHHLRKLSSEDPFDMLTGSTGLQGASDAMIVLKREREQNTATLYITGRDLEQQKLKLQFMNGEWSLLERYNEEEIRELQIPDFIHAVVEWVPKVGWEGTATALLSEMQVTDVPTTVVTKLLNQHHAFLQENGIVYGYRRTRDARLITLQRVPDSEGSECEC
;
A
#
# COMPACT_ATOMS: atom_id res chain seq x y z
N MET A 1 -27.22 11.40 -29.49
CA MET A 1 -25.98 11.39 -28.66
C MET A 1 -26.34 11.95 -27.29
N LYS A 2 -25.91 11.31 -26.22
CA LYS A 2 -26.07 11.91 -24.88
C LYS A 2 -25.11 13.11 -24.80
N GLU A 3 -25.63 14.25 -24.34
CA GLU A 3 -24.85 15.47 -24.14
C GLU A 3 -23.77 15.26 -23.08
N LEU A 4 -22.56 15.76 -23.36
CA LEU A 4 -21.44 15.70 -22.38
C LEU A 4 -21.72 16.72 -21.26
N LYS A 5 -21.88 16.23 -20.03
CA LYS A 5 -21.97 17.10 -18.85
C LYS A 5 -20.60 17.63 -18.50
N THR A 6 -20.42 18.94 -18.59
CA THR A 6 -19.16 19.60 -18.26
C THR A 6 -19.37 20.66 -17.16
N ILE A 7 -18.30 20.92 -16.42
CA ILE A 7 -18.20 22.00 -15.44
C ILE A 7 -16.93 22.82 -15.77
N SER A 8 -16.99 24.14 -15.68
CA SER A 8 -15.80 24.97 -15.85
C SER A 8 -14.86 24.88 -14.64
N ALA A 9 -13.55 25.12 -14.87
CA ALA A 9 -12.59 25.15 -13.77
C ALA A 9 -12.94 26.21 -12.71
N GLU A 10 -13.44 27.37 -13.15
CA GLU A 10 -13.90 28.45 -12.26
C GLU A 10 -15.04 27.97 -11.36
N THR A 11 -16.07 27.34 -11.95
CA THR A 11 -17.21 26.79 -11.20
C THR A 11 -16.76 25.67 -10.26
N LEU A 12 -15.85 24.81 -10.71
CA LEU A 12 -15.32 23.71 -9.91
C LEU A 12 -14.58 24.22 -8.66
N ILE A 13 -13.75 25.25 -8.78
CA ILE A 13 -13.04 25.85 -7.65
C ILE A 13 -14.01 26.58 -6.70
N ALA A 14 -15.03 27.23 -7.24
CA ALA A 14 -16.01 27.97 -6.45
C ALA A 14 -17.04 27.05 -5.75
N THR A 15 -17.14 25.78 -6.14
CA THR A 15 -18.13 24.84 -5.57
C THR A 15 -17.52 24.12 -4.37
N PRO A 16 -18.11 24.22 -3.17
CA PRO A 16 -17.65 23.46 -2.02
C PRO A 16 -18.00 21.98 -2.22
N TYR A 17 -16.98 21.12 -2.32
CA TYR A 17 -17.14 19.67 -2.27
C TYR A 17 -16.70 19.15 -0.92
N GLU A 18 -17.47 18.20 -0.36
CA GLU A 18 -17.01 17.52 0.85
C GLU A 18 -15.81 16.64 0.53
N PRO A 19 -14.76 16.64 1.38
CA PRO A 19 -13.63 15.74 1.19
C PRO A 19 -14.10 14.29 1.30
N ARG A 20 -13.45 13.39 0.54
CA ARG A 20 -13.70 11.94 0.66
C ARG A 20 -13.46 11.49 2.10
N LYS A 21 -14.45 10.79 2.64
CA LYS A 21 -14.36 10.30 4.01
C LYS A 21 -13.42 9.10 4.09
N GLN A 22 -12.63 9.07 5.16
CA GLN A 22 -11.77 7.93 5.47
C GLN A 22 -12.39 7.16 6.63
N LEU A 23 -12.69 5.89 6.40
CA LEU A 23 -13.27 5.00 7.40
C LEU A 23 -12.22 4.56 8.43
N VAL A 24 -10.99 4.31 7.98
CA VAL A 24 -9.80 4.16 8.82
C VAL A 24 -8.78 5.18 8.32
N ARG A 25 -8.40 6.11 9.18
CA ARG A 25 -7.59 7.27 8.82
C ARG A 25 -6.23 6.87 8.26
N GLY A 26 -5.95 7.30 7.04
CA GLY A 26 -4.68 6.99 6.34
C GLY A 26 -4.58 5.55 5.84
N LEU A 27 -5.68 4.75 5.87
CA LEU A 27 -5.65 3.36 5.43
C LEU A 27 -6.82 2.95 4.54
N ILE A 28 -8.06 3.20 4.96
CA ILE A 28 -9.28 2.81 4.24
C ILE A 28 -10.15 4.04 4.02
N GLY A 29 -10.28 4.44 2.76
CA GLY A 29 -11.18 5.51 2.31
C GLY A 29 -12.39 4.97 1.54
N GLU A 30 -13.29 5.87 1.15
CA GLU A 30 -14.36 5.57 0.20
C GLU A 30 -13.80 5.13 -1.14
N GLY A 31 -14.45 4.16 -1.80
CA GLY A 31 -14.03 3.58 -3.06
C GLY A 31 -13.52 2.15 -2.91
N ILE A 32 -12.63 1.73 -3.79
CA ILE A 32 -12.11 0.35 -3.86
C ILE A 32 -10.70 0.26 -3.29
N THR A 33 -10.53 -0.55 -2.26
CA THR A 33 -9.22 -0.96 -1.73
C THR A 33 -8.97 -2.42 -2.04
N ILE A 34 -7.83 -2.77 -2.63
CA ILE A 34 -7.41 -4.16 -2.84
C ILE A 34 -6.37 -4.53 -1.80
N ILE A 35 -6.63 -5.62 -1.05
CA ILE A 35 -5.64 -6.19 -0.14
C ILE A 35 -5.12 -7.53 -0.65
N GLY A 36 -3.84 -7.59 -1.00
CA GLY A 36 -3.15 -8.81 -1.43
C GLY A 36 -2.28 -9.42 -0.35
N GLY A 37 -2.12 -10.74 -0.42
CA GLY A 37 -1.19 -11.45 0.45
C GLY A 37 -1.15 -12.95 0.14
N PRO A 38 -0.08 -13.68 0.51
CA PRO A 38 0.01 -15.12 0.32
C PRO A 38 -1.17 -15.85 0.98
N SER A 39 -1.49 -17.04 0.50
CA SER A 39 -2.46 -17.90 1.18
C SER A 39 -2.00 -18.20 2.60
N LYS A 40 -2.94 -18.23 3.56
CA LYS A 40 -2.69 -18.48 4.99
C LYS A 40 -1.77 -17.46 5.67
N SER A 41 -1.65 -16.25 5.12
CA SER A 41 -0.86 -15.15 5.73
C SER A 41 -1.57 -14.42 6.86
N GLY A 42 -2.85 -14.70 7.13
CA GLY A 42 -3.62 -14.02 8.18
C GLY A 42 -4.52 -12.89 7.68
N LYS A 43 -4.74 -12.76 6.36
CA LYS A 43 -5.62 -11.72 5.77
C LYS A 43 -7.04 -11.75 6.35
N SER A 44 -7.68 -12.92 6.37
CA SER A 44 -9.07 -13.03 6.89
C SER A 44 -9.19 -12.68 8.38
N TRP A 45 -8.14 -12.91 9.19
CA TRP A 45 -8.08 -12.40 10.56
C TRP A 45 -8.00 -10.88 10.60
N MET A 46 -7.18 -10.29 9.73
CA MET A 46 -7.06 -8.84 9.60
C MET A 46 -8.38 -8.21 9.16
N MET A 47 -9.07 -8.81 8.19
CA MET A 47 -10.36 -8.34 7.70
C MET A 47 -11.46 -8.44 8.76
N LEU A 48 -11.50 -9.53 9.52
CA LEU A 48 -12.45 -9.68 10.61
C LEU A 48 -12.20 -8.63 11.72
N ARG A 49 -10.92 -8.38 12.07
CA ARG A 49 -10.58 -7.32 13.03
C ARG A 49 -10.92 -5.93 12.51
N LEU A 50 -10.70 -5.65 11.22
CA LEU A 50 -11.11 -4.39 10.59
C LEU A 50 -12.64 -4.18 10.71
N CYS A 51 -13.44 -5.21 10.40
CA CYS A 51 -14.88 -5.15 10.55
C CYS A 51 -15.31 -4.85 12.00
N LEU A 52 -14.70 -5.54 12.97
CA LEU A 52 -14.97 -5.29 14.40
C LEU A 52 -14.59 -3.87 14.79
N SER A 53 -13.42 -3.38 14.38
CA SER A 53 -12.97 -2.03 14.67
C SER A 53 -13.95 -0.97 14.12
N VAL A 54 -14.42 -1.15 12.89
CA VAL A 54 -15.42 -0.25 12.27
C VAL A 54 -16.76 -0.35 12.99
N ALA A 55 -17.25 -1.55 13.28
CA ALA A 55 -18.54 -1.74 13.94
C ALA A 55 -18.58 -1.15 15.37
N GLU A 56 -17.43 -1.17 16.05
CA GLU A 56 -17.28 -0.69 17.43
C GLU A 56 -16.75 0.76 17.52
N GLY A 57 -16.24 1.33 16.42
CA GLY A 57 -15.56 2.64 16.44
C GLY A 57 -14.23 2.60 17.18
N ARG A 58 -13.57 1.44 17.24
CA ARG A 58 -12.27 1.27 17.92
C ARG A 58 -11.12 1.39 16.92
N PRO A 59 -9.93 1.87 17.34
CA PRO A 59 -8.78 1.97 16.46
C PRO A 59 -8.46 0.63 15.77
N PHE A 60 -8.08 0.71 14.49
CA PHE A 60 -7.55 -0.41 13.73
C PHE A 60 -6.07 -0.18 13.41
N LEU A 61 -5.18 -1.06 13.89
CA LEU A 61 -3.72 -0.90 13.82
C LEU A 61 -3.28 0.50 14.33
N ASP A 62 -3.81 0.90 15.47
CA ASP A 62 -3.60 2.20 16.13
C ASP A 62 -4.05 3.42 15.32
N MET A 63 -4.80 3.21 14.22
CA MET A 63 -5.36 4.29 13.40
C MET A 63 -6.80 4.57 13.81
N GLU A 64 -7.14 5.86 13.86
CA GLU A 64 -8.49 6.33 14.14
C GLU A 64 -9.49 5.74 13.13
N THR A 65 -10.61 5.20 13.66
CA THR A 65 -11.62 4.51 12.87
C THR A 65 -12.98 5.11 13.13
N GLU A 66 -13.71 5.47 12.07
CA GLU A 66 -15.08 5.95 12.16
C GLU A 66 -16.04 4.77 12.40
N GLN A 67 -16.96 4.92 13.37
CA GLN A 67 -17.95 3.90 13.64
C GLN A 67 -19.00 3.83 12.52
N ALA A 68 -19.26 2.63 12.00
CA ALA A 68 -20.25 2.39 10.96
C ALA A 68 -20.68 0.92 10.94
N GLU A 69 -21.76 0.60 10.20
CA GLU A 69 -22.08 -0.79 9.90
C GLU A 69 -21.11 -1.39 8.89
N ALA A 70 -20.84 -2.67 9.05
CA ALA A 70 -19.95 -3.45 8.20
C ALA A 70 -20.61 -4.73 7.69
N LEU A 71 -20.39 -5.05 6.41
CA LEU A 71 -20.78 -6.31 5.77
C LEU A 71 -19.53 -7.07 5.35
N TYR A 72 -19.35 -8.28 5.87
CA TYR A 72 -18.26 -9.18 5.50
C TYR A 72 -18.77 -10.38 4.70
N LEU A 73 -18.48 -10.38 3.40
CA LEU A 73 -18.71 -11.52 2.50
C LEU A 73 -17.52 -12.49 2.62
N CYS A 74 -17.60 -13.45 3.54
CA CYS A 74 -16.55 -14.45 3.81
C CYS A 74 -16.80 -15.72 2.98
N LEU A 75 -16.51 -15.65 1.69
CA LEU A 75 -16.94 -16.64 0.68
C LEU A 75 -16.07 -17.90 0.63
N GLU A 76 -14.88 -17.88 1.21
CA GLU A 76 -14.01 -19.06 1.34
C GLU A 76 -14.18 -19.79 2.68
N ASP A 77 -15.06 -19.30 3.54
CA ASP A 77 -15.21 -19.79 4.90
C ASP A 77 -16.64 -20.31 5.18
N ASN A 78 -16.85 -20.88 6.35
CA ASN A 78 -18.15 -21.26 6.85
C ASN A 78 -18.46 -20.58 8.19
N LEU A 79 -19.75 -20.56 8.57
CA LEU A 79 -20.22 -19.86 9.78
C LEU A 79 -19.58 -20.40 11.06
N SER A 80 -19.34 -21.71 11.16
CA SER A 80 -18.71 -22.31 12.35
C SER A 80 -17.28 -21.79 12.57
N ARG A 81 -16.46 -21.78 11.51
CA ARG A 81 -15.08 -21.28 11.58
C ARG A 81 -15.05 -19.77 11.86
N LEU A 82 -15.99 -19.02 11.29
CA LEU A 82 -16.15 -17.62 11.56
C LEU A 82 -16.51 -17.36 13.01
N GLN A 83 -17.43 -18.15 13.57
CA GLN A 83 -17.80 -18.08 15.00
C GLN A 83 -16.62 -18.38 15.91
N ASP A 84 -15.80 -19.40 15.59
CA ASP A 84 -14.58 -19.74 16.34
C ASP A 84 -13.56 -18.58 16.36
N ARG A 85 -13.49 -17.83 15.25
CA ARG A 85 -12.64 -16.62 15.19
C ARG A 85 -13.21 -15.48 16.00
N LEU A 86 -14.52 -15.26 15.94
CA LEU A 86 -15.19 -14.23 16.74
C LEU A 86 -14.99 -14.46 18.22
N PHE A 87 -15.13 -15.70 18.72
CA PHE A 87 -14.88 -16.03 20.12
C PHE A 87 -13.47 -15.72 20.60
N LYS A 88 -12.47 -15.65 19.68
CA LYS A 88 -11.10 -15.27 20.03
C LYS A 88 -10.88 -13.77 20.04
N LEU A 89 -11.64 -13.01 19.23
CA LEU A 89 -11.44 -11.57 19.06
C LEU A 89 -12.39 -10.72 19.89
N VAL A 90 -13.57 -11.24 20.23
CA VAL A 90 -14.61 -10.54 20.98
C VAL A 90 -14.60 -11.05 22.41
N GLN A 91 -14.37 -10.14 23.37
CA GLN A 91 -14.36 -10.47 24.79
C GLN A 91 -15.74 -10.27 25.45
N ASP A 92 -16.51 -9.31 24.92
CA ASP A 92 -17.82 -8.91 25.43
C ASP A 92 -18.93 -9.28 24.41
N ALA A 93 -19.98 -8.48 24.31
CA ALA A 93 -21.03 -8.66 23.33
C ALA A 93 -20.54 -8.30 21.92
N ALA A 94 -20.85 -9.14 20.93
CA ALA A 94 -20.56 -8.84 19.54
C ALA A 94 -21.43 -7.67 19.04
N PRO A 95 -20.90 -6.76 18.19
CA PRO A 95 -21.68 -5.63 17.67
C PRO A 95 -22.78 -6.08 16.70
N GLU A 96 -24.00 -5.59 16.88
CA GLU A 96 -25.13 -5.85 15.98
C GLU A 96 -24.90 -5.24 14.59
N SER A 97 -24.06 -4.22 14.49
CA SER A 97 -23.69 -3.50 13.26
C SER A 97 -22.69 -4.26 12.35
N LEU A 98 -22.30 -5.49 12.72
CA LEU A 98 -21.43 -6.35 11.91
C LEU A 98 -22.21 -7.54 11.35
N HIS A 99 -22.31 -7.61 10.02
CA HIS A 99 -23.08 -8.60 9.29
C HIS A 99 -22.18 -9.52 8.47
N PHE A 100 -22.59 -10.79 8.31
CA PHE A 100 -21.82 -11.79 7.59
C PHE A 100 -22.66 -12.50 6.53
N ALA A 101 -22.03 -12.77 5.38
CA ALA A 101 -22.57 -13.70 4.39
C ALA A 101 -21.49 -14.63 3.89
N VAL A 102 -21.81 -15.92 3.74
CA VAL A 102 -20.92 -16.96 3.22
C VAL A 102 -21.25 -17.34 1.76
N ARG A 103 -22.21 -16.65 1.16
CA ARG A 103 -22.59 -16.74 -0.25
C ARG A 103 -22.95 -15.35 -0.74
N ALA A 104 -22.58 -15.09 -1.99
CA ALA A 104 -22.93 -13.85 -2.69
C ALA A 104 -23.12 -14.14 -4.17
N GLY A 105 -23.72 -13.21 -4.88
CA GLY A 105 -23.84 -13.20 -6.32
C GLY A 105 -22.51 -12.98 -7.02
N MET A 106 -22.54 -13.04 -8.35
CA MET A 106 -21.35 -12.84 -9.18
C MET A 106 -21.21 -11.37 -9.56
N LEU A 107 -19.98 -10.94 -9.68
CA LEU A 107 -19.59 -9.60 -10.10
C LEU A 107 -20.08 -9.31 -11.53
N GLY A 108 -20.72 -8.16 -11.73
CA GLY A 108 -21.32 -7.78 -13.01
C GLY A 108 -22.64 -8.51 -13.32
N SER A 109 -23.24 -9.16 -12.32
CA SER A 109 -24.55 -9.81 -12.41
C SER A 109 -25.45 -9.34 -11.27
N ASP A 110 -25.47 -10.03 -10.15
CA ASP A 110 -26.41 -9.82 -9.04
C ASP A 110 -25.74 -9.31 -7.75
N LEU A 111 -24.42 -9.35 -7.64
CA LEU A 111 -23.70 -8.91 -6.45
C LEU A 111 -23.93 -7.43 -6.12
N GLU A 112 -23.84 -6.58 -7.13
CA GLU A 112 -24.02 -5.14 -6.96
C GLU A 112 -25.44 -4.81 -6.50
N ASP A 113 -26.44 -5.52 -7.00
CA ASP A 113 -27.84 -5.34 -6.59
C ASP A 113 -28.08 -5.88 -5.16
N GLN A 114 -27.42 -6.97 -4.78
CA GLN A 114 -27.46 -7.48 -3.40
C GLN A 114 -26.86 -6.46 -2.41
N ILE A 115 -25.74 -5.83 -2.77
CA ILE A 115 -25.14 -4.77 -1.92
C ILE A 115 -26.04 -3.54 -1.85
N ARG A 116 -26.67 -3.11 -2.96
CA ARG A 116 -27.62 -1.99 -2.97
C ARG A 116 -28.84 -2.27 -2.08
N ASP A 117 -29.43 -3.45 -2.22
CA ASP A 117 -30.58 -3.86 -1.40
C ASP A 117 -30.21 -3.91 0.08
N PHE A 118 -29.05 -4.47 0.41
CA PHE A 118 -28.55 -4.52 1.78
C PHE A 118 -28.33 -3.09 2.32
N LYS A 119 -27.65 -2.21 1.58
CA LYS A 119 -27.42 -0.81 1.98
C LYS A 119 -28.74 -0.04 2.17
N SER A 120 -29.78 -0.33 1.38
CA SER A 120 -31.09 0.32 1.53
C SER A 120 -31.77 -0.02 2.86
N LYS A 121 -31.54 -1.22 3.37
CA LYS A 121 -32.04 -1.72 4.66
C LYS A 121 -31.13 -1.33 5.84
N HIS A 122 -29.85 -1.04 5.55
CA HIS A 122 -28.79 -0.69 6.49
C HIS A 122 -28.15 0.65 6.09
N PRO A 123 -28.82 1.79 6.32
CA PRO A 123 -28.32 3.09 5.87
C PRO A 123 -26.96 3.49 6.46
N ALA A 124 -26.61 2.96 7.64
CA ALA A 124 -25.31 3.19 8.30
C ALA A 124 -24.17 2.30 7.75
N LEU A 125 -24.44 1.38 6.79
CA LEU A 125 -23.41 0.56 6.15
C LEU A 125 -22.39 1.45 5.43
N ARG A 126 -21.10 1.30 5.76
CA ARG A 126 -20.01 2.00 5.08
C ARG A 126 -18.86 1.08 4.66
N LEU A 127 -18.72 -0.07 5.30
CA LEU A 127 -17.70 -1.05 4.96
C LEU A 127 -18.30 -2.30 4.33
N VAL A 128 -17.81 -2.69 3.16
CA VAL A 128 -18.08 -4.00 2.55
C VAL A 128 -16.75 -4.70 2.30
N ILE A 129 -16.55 -5.87 2.89
CA ILE A 129 -15.36 -6.70 2.63
C ILE A 129 -15.76 -7.93 1.81
N ILE A 130 -15.02 -8.23 0.77
CA ILE A 130 -15.22 -9.40 -0.10
C ILE A 130 -13.98 -10.28 -0.02
N ASP A 131 -14.10 -11.42 0.64
CA ASP A 131 -13.01 -12.39 0.85
C ASP A 131 -13.36 -13.74 0.22
N THR A 132 -12.95 -14.03 -1.02
CA THR A 132 -12.01 -13.31 -1.85
C THR A 132 -12.63 -12.87 -3.19
N LEU A 133 -11.98 -11.93 -3.87
CA LEU A 133 -12.36 -11.50 -5.22
C LEU A 133 -12.51 -12.68 -6.19
N GLN A 134 -11.71 -13.74 -6.04
CA GLN A 134 -11.79 -14.93 -6.88
C GLN A 134 -13.15 -15.64 -6.83
N MET A 135 -13.83 -15.58 -5.68
CA MET A 135 -15.12 -16.27 -5.45
C MET A 135 -16.30 -15.61 -6.13
N ILE A 136 -16.19 -14.35 -6.49
CA ILE A 136 -17.25 -13.57 -7.15
C ILE A 136 -17.02 -13.39 -8.65
N ARG A 137 -15.91 -13.90 -9.19
CA ARG A 137 -15.59 -13.85 -10.62
C ARG A 137 -16.22 -14.99 -11.38
N THR A 138 -16.82 -14.70 -12.52
CA THR A 138 -17.28 -15.73 -13.45
C THR A 138 -16.07 -16.32 -14.17
N PRO A 139 -15.80 -17.63 -14.07
CA PRO A 139 -14.75 -18.27 -14.84
C PRO A 139 -15.07 -18.23 -16.34
N ASP A 140 -14.25 -17.56 -17.12
CA ASP A 140 -14.34 -17.59 -18.58
C ASP A 140 -12.94 -17.84 -19.16
N PRO A 141 -12.66 -19.04 -19.69
CA PRO A 141 -11.35 -19.40 -20.22
C PRO A 141 -10.99 -18.68 -21.55
N TYR A 142 -11.96 -18.03 -22.21
CA TYR A 142 -11.78 -17.38 -23.51
C TYR A 142 -11.71 -15.85 -23.42
N ARG A 143 -11.86 -15.29 -22.22
CA ARG A 143 -11.86 -13.83 -22.02
C ARG A 143 -10.45 -13.25 -21.79
N ASN A 144 -10.28 -12.03 -22.24
CA ASN A 144 -9.12 -11.22 -21.90
C ASN A 144 -9.24 -10.79 -20.43
N ALA A 145 -8.57 -11.50 -19.53
CA ALA A 145 -8.63 -11.28 -18.08
C ALA A 145 -8.43 -9.80 -17.68
N TYR A 146 -7.64 -9.07 -18.45
CA TYR A 146 -7.39 -7.65 -18.25
C TYR A 146 -8.64 -6.77 -18.43
N ALA A 147 -9.32 -6.90 -19.58
CA ALA A 147 -10.45 -6.04 -19.90
C ALA A 147 -11.67 -6.33 -19.02
N ASP A 148 -11.83 -7.59 -18.62
CA ASP A 148 -12.94 -7.99 -17.78
C ASP A 148 -12.72 -7.62 -16.31
N ASP A 149 -11.52 -7.77 -15.78
CA ASP A 149 -11.15 -7.31 -14.44
C ASP A 149 -11.38 -5.80 -14.29
N TYR A 150 -10.94 -5.02 -15.28
CA TYR A 150 -11.14 -3.58 -15.27
C TYR A 150 -12.64 -3.20 -15.30
N LYS A 151 -13.43 -3.80 -16.21
CA LYS A 151 -14.88 -3.51 -16.32
C LYS A 151 -15.63 -3.89 -15.04
N CYS A 152 -15.33 -5.06 -14.50
CA CYS A 152 -15.99 -5.54 -13.29
C CYS A 152 -15.67 -4.65 -12.08
N LEU A 153 -14.43 -4.19 -11.93
CA LEU A 153 -14.10 -3.24 -10.86
C LEU A 153 -14.72 -1.86 -11.08
N CYS A 154 -14.90 -1.43 -12.33
CA CYS A 154 -15.60 -0.17 -12.60
C CYS A 154 -17.03 -0.19 -12.07
N SER A 155 -17.77 -1.30 -12.20
CA SER A 155 -19.14 -1.40 -11.66
C SER A 155 -19.18 -1.34 -10.14
N LEU A 156 -18.25 -2.00 -9.46
CA LEU A 156 -18.11 -1.89 -8.00
C LEU A 156 -17.65 -0.49 -7.57
N LYS A 157 -16.80 0.15 -8.37
CA LYS A 157 -16.36 1.52 -8.09
C LYS A 157 -17.51 2.51 -8.22
N GLU A 158 -18.30 2.43 -9.28
CA GLU A 158 -19.52 3.25 -9.44
C GLU A 158 -20.49 3.04 -8.27
N LEU A 159 -20.63 1.80 -7.80
CA LEU A 159 -21.43 1.48 -6.63
C LEU A 159 -20.86 2.12 -5.36
N ALA A 160 -19.55 1.98 -5.12
CA ALA A 160 -18.88 2.53 -3.95
C ALA A 160 -18.98 4.06 -3.92
N ASP A 161 -18.62 4.73 -5.02
CA ASP A 161 -18.65 6.18 -5.16
C ASP A 161 -20.10 6.71 -5.04
N GLY A 162 -21.09 6.02 -5.65
CA GLY A 162 -22.50 6.45 -5.62
C GLY A 162 -23.20 6.27 -4.27
N MET A 163 -22.68 5.41 -3.40
CA MET A 163 -23.32 5.07 -2.10
C MET A 163 -22.43 5.44 -0.89
N GLY A 164 -21.27 6.05 -1.09
CA GLY A 164 -20.32 6.40 -0.03
C GLY A 164 -19.79 5.17 0.71
N LEU A 165 -19.47 4.09 -0.02
CA LEU A 165 -18.98 2.83 0.54
C LEU A 165 -17.46 2.71 0.41
N SER A 166 -16.85 2.11 1.41
CA SER A 166 -15.48 1.55 1.35
C SER A 166 -15.60 0.07 1.05
N ILE A 167 -15.19 -0.37 -0.15
CA ILE A 167 -15.21 -1.78 -0.55
C ILE A 167 -13.79 -2.32 -0.54
N VAL A 168 -13.52 -3.32 0.30
CA VAL A 168 -12.22 -3.97 0.43
C VAL A 168 -12.27 -5.34 -0.25
N LEU A 169 -11.44 -5.52 -1.26
CA LEU A 169 -11.34 -6.77 -2.02
C LEU A 169 -10.10 -7.54 -1.60
N VAL A 170 -10.29 -8.71 -1.00
CA VAL A 170 -9.18 -9.61 -0.65
C VAL A 170 -8.74 -10.39 -1.88
N HIS A 171 -7.44 -10.42 -2.13
CA HIS A 171 -6.84 -11.07 -3.28
C HIS A 171 -5.60 -11.88 -2.93
N HIS A 172 -5.24 -12.85 -3.78
CA HIS A 172 -4.03 -13.64 -3.63
C HIS A 172 -2.87 -13.04 -4.43
N LEU A 173 -1.65 -13.14 -3.90
CA LEU A 173 -0.44 -12.74 -4.62
C LEU A 173 0.05 -13.85 -5.55
N ARG A 174 0.74 -13.46 -6.64
CA ARG A 174 1.53 -14.39 -7.45
C ARG A 174 2.69 -14.96 -6.62
N LYS A 175 3.13 -16.17 -6.99
CA LYS A 175 4.29 -16.82 -6.35
C LYS A 175 5.63 -16.23 -6.76
N LEU A 176 5.68 -15.45 -7.84
CA LEU A 176 6.88 -14.76 -8.30
C LEU A 176 7.17 -13.58 -7.38
N SER A 177 8.40 -13.51 -6.88
CA SER A 177 8.89 -12.35 -6.13
C SER A 177 9.17 -11.19 -7.10
N SER A 178 8.77 -9.99 -6.72
CA SER A 178 9.13 -8.73 -7.38
C SER A 178 9.81 -7.81 -6.37
N GLU A 179 10.65 -6.89 -6.85
CA GLU A 179 11.23 -5.82 -6.04
C GLU A 179 10.12 -4.89 -5.52
N ASP A 180 9.14 -4.57 -6.38
CA ASP A 180 7.92 -3.86 -5.97
C ASP A 180 6.88 -4.87 -5.46
N PRO A 181 6.46 -4.77 -4.18
CA PRO A 181 5.42 -5.63 -3.62
C PRO A 181 4.09 -5.57 -4.37
N PHE A 182 3.75 -4.44 -4.97
CA PHE A 182 2.48 -4.25 -5.68
C PHE A 182 2.41 -4.99 -7.01
N ASP A 183 3.55 -5.26 -7.66
CA ASP A 183 3.62 -6.10 -8.85
C ASP A 183 3.23 -7.56 -8.59
N MET A 184 3.25 -7.98 -7.33
CA MET A 184 2.85 -9.33 -6.91
C MET A 184 1.33 -9.51 -6.87
N LEU A 185 0.54 -8.42 -6.90
CA LEU A 185 -0.91 -8.51 -6.99
C LEU A 185 -1.30 -9.22 -8.29
N THR A 186 -1.94 -10.37 -8.13
CA THR A 186 -2.32 -11.25 -9.27
C THR A 186 -3.44 -10.60 -10.05
N GLY A 187 -3.25 -10.40 -11.31
CA GLY A 187 -4.21 -9.75 -12.18
C GLY A 187 -3.45 -8.79 -13.05
N SER A 188 -4.12 -8.21 -13.93
CA SER A 188 -3.57 -7.26 -14.85
C SER A 188 -3.32 -5.93 -14.11
N THR A 189 -2.52 -5.08 -14.70
CA THR A 189 -2.49 -3.63 -14.43
C THR A 189 -3.90 -3.01 -14.38
N GLY A 190 -4.94 -3.75 -14.84
CA GLY A 190 -6.36 -3.39 -14.75
C GLY A 190 -6.90 -3.31 -13.32
N LEU A 191 -6.50 -4.23 -12.44
CA LEU A 191 -6.89 -4.18 -11.02
C LEU A 191 -6.26 -2.96 -10.33
N GLN A 192 -4.99 -2.71 -10.60
CA GLN A 192 -4.27 -1.56 -10.04
C GLN A 192 -4.88 -0.23 -10.54
N GLY A 193 -5.19 -0.13 -11.86
CA GLY A 193 -5.75 1.08 -12.45
C GLY A 193 -7.17 1.42 -11.99
N ALA A 194 -7.97 0.43 -11.60
CA ALA A 194 -9.35 0.61 -11.16
C ALA A 194 -9.51 0.83 -9.63
N SER A 195 -8.51 0.46 -8.83
CA SER A 195 -8.55 0.65 -7.37
C SER A 195 -8.14 2.06 -6.94
N ASP A 196 -8.66 2.52 -5.82
CA ASP A 196 -8.29 3.77 -5.17
C ASP A 196 -7.09 3.58 -4.23
N ALA A 197 -6.99 2.39 -3.62
CA ALA A 197 -5.86 2.02 -2.78
C ALA A 197 -5.46 0.55 -2.96
N MET A 198 -4.20 0.27 -2.73
CA MET A 198 -3.63 -1.07 -2.72
C MET A 198 -2.87 -1.32 -1.43
N ILE A 199 -3.08 -2.48 -0.86
CA ILE A 199 -2.42 -2.95 0.36
C ILE A 199 -1.83 -4.33 0.09
N VAL A 200 -0.55 -4.54 0.41
CA VAL A 200 0.12 -5.84 0.26
C VAL A 200 0.66 -6.31 1.59
N LEU A 201 0.12 -7.42 2.08
CA LEU A 201 0.60 -8.11 3.27
C LEU A 201 1.70 -9.11 2.89
N LYS A 202 2.95 -8.82 3.25
CA LYS A 202 4.10 -9.71 3.04
C LYS A 202 4.50 -10.32 4.40
N ARG A 203 4.25 -11.62 4.57
CA ARG A 203 4.60 -12.36 5.79
C ARG A 203 5.61 -13.44 5.46
N GLU A 204 6.67 -13.52 6.24
CA GLU A 204 7.61 -14.63 6.23
C GLU A 204 7.03 -15.80 7.05
N ARG A 205 7.15 -17.02 6.50
CA ARG A 205 6.45 -18.19 7.04
C ARG A 205 6.88 -18.57 8.45
N GLU A 206 8.12 -18.27 8.82
CA GLU A 206 8.73 -18.67 10.09
C GLU A 206 8.67 -17.58 11.16
N GLN A 207 8.15 -16.39 10.80
CA GLN A 207 8.07 -15.25 11.70
C GLN A 207 6.63 -14.89 12.02
N ASN A 208 6.40 -14.47 13.27
CA ASN A 208 5.12 -13.89 13.68
C ASN A 208 4.97 -12.42 13.25
N THR A 209 5.87 -11.92 12.43
CA THR A 209 5.88 -10.56 11.90
C THR A 209 5.50 -10.54 10.42
N ALA A 210 4.98 -9.42 9.98
CA ALA A 210 4.67 -9.15 8.58
C ALA A 210 4.89 -7.67 8.27
N THR A 211 5.07 -7.38 7.00
CA THR A 211 5.09 -6.00 6.49
C THR A 211 3.84 -5.77 5.66
N LEU A 212 3.15 -4.67 5.95
CA LEU A 212 2.03 -4.17 5.16
C LEU A 212 2.51 -2.97 4.35
N TYR A 213 2.48 -3.07 3.04
CA TYR A 213 2.79 -1.99 2.11
C TYR A 213 1.48 -1.37 1.65
N ILE A 214 1.39 -0.05 1.64
CA ILE A 214 0.18 0.72 1.35
C ILE A 214 0.50 1.80 0.33
N THR A 215 -0.34 1.92 -0.69
CA THR A 215 -0.32 3.02 -1.65
C THR A 215 -1.73 3.31 -2.15
N GLY A 216 -1.99 4.53 -2.60
CA GLY A 216 -3.31 4.90 -3.13
C GLY A 216 -3.30 6.27 -3.79
N ARG A 217 -4.44 6.62 -4.40
CA ARG A 217 -4.62 7.94 -5.06
C ARG A 217 -4.66 9.08 -4.06
N ASP A 218 -5.31 8.82 -2.91
CA ASP A 218 -5.52 9.79 -1.83
C ASP A 218 -4.83 9.35 -0.52
N LEU A 219 -3.86 8.43 -0.63
CA LEU A 219 -3.06 7.91 0.48
C LEU A 219 -1.58 8.06 0.16
N GLU A 220 -0.83 8.59 1.10
CA GLU A 220 0.63 8.58 1.05
C GLU A 220 1.15 7.14 1.09
N GLN A 221 2.29 6.90 0.45
CA GLN A 221 2.94 5.60 0.52
C GLN A 221 3.40 5.33 1.95
N GLN A 222 3.05 4.16 2.46
CA GLN A 222 3.35 3.76 3.83
C GLN A 222 3.81 2.32 3.90
N LYS A 223 4.60 2.03 4.94
CA LYS A 223 5.04 0.69 5.29
C LYS A 223 4.79 0.47 6.79
N LEU A 224 3.99 -0.54 7.12
CA LEU A 224 3.71 -0.90 8.50
C LEU A 224 4.36 -2.24 8.82
N LYS A 225 5.06 -2.33 9.94
CA LYS A 225 5.59 -3.56 10.49
C LYS A 225 4.61 -4.07 11.55
N LEU A 226 4.13 -5.29 11.37
CA LEU A 226 3.06 -5.87 12.16
C LEU A 226 3.53 -7.14 12.87
N GLN A 227 2.94 -7.44 14.03
CA GLN A 227 3.07 -8.71 14.74
C GLN A 227 1.73 -9.44 14.75
N PHE A 228 1.76 -10.76 14.54
CA PHE A 228 0.58 -11.62 14.60
C PHE A 228 0.65 -12.52 15.82
N MET A 229 -0.29 -12.36 16.74
CA MET A 229 -0.42 -13.18 17.94
C MET A 229 -1.89 -13.53 18.18
N ASN A 230 -2.20 -14.80 18.46
CA ASN A 230 -3.53 -15.27 18.87
C ASN A 230 -4.68 -14.88 17.94
N GLY A 231 -4.42 -14.74 16.61
CA GLY A 231 -5.43 -14.32 15.64
C GLY A 231 -5.53 -12.80 15.45
N GLU A 232 -4.73 -12.01 16.15
CA GLU A 232 -4.73 -10.55 16.10
C GLU A 232 -3.44 -9.99 15.53
N TRP A 233 -3.58 -8.92 14.76
CA TRP A 233 -2.47 -8.13 14.23
C TRP A 233 -2.30 -6.87 15.07
N SER A 234 -1.10 -6.60 15.54
CA SER A 234 -0.71 -5.37 16.22
C SER A 234 0.35 -4.62 15.42
N LEU A 235 0.29 -3.29 15.47
CA LEU A 235 1.28 -2.41 14.88
C LEU A 235 2.55 -2.42 15.74
N LEU A 236 3.72 -2.59 15.10
CA LEU A 236 5.03 -2.43 15.74
C LEU A 236 5.67 -1.10 15.36
N GLU A 237 5.71 -0.81 14.06
CA GLU A 237 6.39 0.35 13.50
C GLU A 237 5.61 0.85 12.29
N ARG A 238 5.63 2.17 12.06
CA ARG A 238 5.04 2.81 10.88
C ARG A 238 6.08 3.70 10.24
N TYR A 239 6.23 3.58 8.94
CA TYR A 239 7.16 4.38 8.14
C TYR A 239 6.38 5.16 7.09
N ASN A 240 6.65 6.46 6.98
CA ASN A 240 6.17 7.34 5.92
C ASN A 240 7.03 7.21 4.65
N GLU A 241 6.71 7.96 3.60
CA GLU A 241 7.41 7.89 2.31
C GLU A 241 8.89 8.31 2.42
N GLU A 242 9.21 9.32 3.22
CA GLU A 242 10.58 9.79 3.43
C GLU A 242 11.42 8.73 4.17
N GLU A 243 10.89 8.20 5.26
CA GLU A 243 11.53 7.12 6.02
C GLU A 243 11.69 5.84 5.20
N ILE A 244 10.74 5.54 4.30
CA ILE A 244 10.86 4.41 3.36
C ILE A 244 11.99 4.64 2.38
N ARG A 245 12.15 5.86 1.85
CA ARG A 245 13.26 6.22 0.95
C ARG A 245 14.59 6.10 1.68
N GLU A 246 14.70 6.61 2.89
CA GLU A 246 15.91 6.46 3.72
C GLU A 246 16.27 5.01 3.97
N LEU A 247 15.31 4.16 4.33
CA LEU A 247 15.52 2.72 4.53
C LEU A 247 15.94 1.96 3.28
N GLN A 248 15.73 2.52 2.09
CA GLN A 248 16.15 1.92 0.81
C GLN A 248 17.57 2.32 0.41
N ILE A 249 18.16 3.30 1.10
CA ILE A 249 19.53 3.74 0.82
C ILE A 249 20.50 2.77 1.51
N PRO A 250 21.41 2.14 0.75
CA PRO A 250 22.37 1.22 1.33
C PRO A 250 23.31 1.90 2.34
N ASP A 251 23.67 1.19 3.41
CA ASP A 251 24.61 1.66 4.45
C ASP A 251 25.92 2.19 3.83
N PHE A 252 26.37 1.58 2.73
CA PHE A 252 27.51 2.06 1.97
C PHE A 252 27.36 3.52 1.48
N ILE A 253 26.18 3.92 1.04
CA ILE A 253 25.94 5.29 0.55
C ILE A 253 25.93 6.28 1.72
N HIS A 254 25.34 5.91 2.87
CA HIS A 254 25.44 6.70 4.10
C HIS A 254 26.90 6.86 4.53
N ALA A 255 27.66 5.77 4.54
CA ALA A 255 29.09 5.81 4.85
C ALA A 255 29.88 6.72 3.87
N VAL A 256 29.53 6.75 2.59
CA VAL A 256 30.13 7.68 1.61
C VAL A 256 29.83 9.12 1.99
N VAL A 257 28.58 9.44 2.36
CA VAL A 257 28.19 10.81 2.77
C VAL A 257 29.01 11.28 3.97
N GLU A 258 29.21 10.43 4.96
CA GLU A 258 29.99 10.76 6.15
C GLU A 258 31.48 10.90 5.85
N TRP A 259 32.00 9.98 5.03
CA TRP A 259 33.45 9.85 4.80
C TRP A 259 34.05 10.87 3.84
N VAL A 260 33.33 11.35 2.80
CA VAL A 260 33.90 12.22 1.75
C VAL A 260 34.64 13.41 2.34
N PRO A 261 35.97 13.58 2.05
CA PRO A 261 36.76 14.68 2.56
C PRO A 261 36.26 16.05 2.08
N LYS A 262 36.47 17.11 2.88
CA LYS A 262 36.09 18.49 2.50
C LYS A 262 36.73 18.96 1.19
N VAL A 263 37.95 18.50 0.89
CA VAL A 263 38.68 18.82 -0.33
C VAL A 263 38.24 18.01 -1.55
N GLY A 264 37.30 17.09 -1.35
CA GLY A 264 36.87 16.14 -2.36
C GLY A 264 37.82 14.92 -2.44
N TRP A 265 37.43 13.95 -3.29
CA TRP A 265 38.17 12.72 -3.52
C TRP A 265 38.05 12.26 -4.99
N GLU A 266 39.15 11.70 -5.54
CA GLU A 266 39.15 11.06 -6.86
C GLU A 266 39.97 9.76 -6.81
N GLY A 267 39.39 8.71 -7.34
CA GLY A 267 40.07 7.39 -7.38
C GLY A 267 39.28 6.28 -8.06
N THR A 268 39.74 5.06 -7.95
CA THR A 268 39.00 3.89 -8.45
C THR A 268 38.02 3.35 -7.38
N ALA A 269 37.05 2.53 -7.78
CA ALA A 269 36.17 1.86 -6.84
C ALA A 269 36.94 1.01 -5.78
N THR A 270 38.03 0.39 -6.18
CA THR A 270 38.89 -0.36 -5.26
C THR A 270 39.58 0.56 -4.25
N ALA A 271 40.10 1.70 -4.70
CA ALA A 271 40.72 2.69 -3.82
C ALA A 271 39.69 3.27 -2.84
N LEU A 272 38.47 3.60 -3.29
CA LEU A 272 37.40 4.09 -2.44
C LEU A 272 37.10 3.14 -1.29
N LEU A 273 36.83 1.87 -1.59
CA LEU A 273 36.54 0.87 -0.56
C LEU A 273 37.69 0.67 0.41
N SER A 274 38.94 0.70 -0.11
CA SER A 274 40.16 0.55 0.72
C SER A 274 40.31 1.71 1.68
N GLU A 275 40.16 2.96 1.21
CA GLU A 275 40.30 4.15 2.03
C GLU A 275 39.18 4.31 3.04
N MET A 276 37.95 3.92 2.67
CA MET A 276 36.79 3.85 3.57
C MET A 276 36.83 2.66 4.53
N GLN A 277 37.73 1.70 4.33
CA GLN A 277 37.84 0.43 5.08
C GLN A 277 36.54 -0.41 4.99
N VAL A 278 35.84 -0.35 3.85
CA VAL A 278 34.62 -1.12 3.57
C VAL A 278 34.99 -2.43 2.89
N THR A 279 34.58 -3.57 3.44
CA THR A 279 34.94 -4.91 2.97
C THR A 279 33.77 -5.76 2.48
N ASP A 280 32.56 -5.37 2.80
CA ASP A 280 31.30 -6.09 2.53
C ASP A 280 30.66 -5.71 1.19
N VAL A 281 31.17 -4.68 0.51
CA VAL A 281 30.65 -4.20 -0.78
C VAL A 281 31.57 -4.64 -1.92
N PRO A 282 31.10 -5.42 -2.91
CA PRO A 282 31.90 -5.77 -4.09
C PRO A 282 32.24 -4.54 -4.93
N THR A 283 33.49 -4.40 -5.37
CA THR A 283 33.95 -3.29 -6.22
C THR A 283 33.14 -3.10 -7.50
N THR A 284 32.58 -4.20 -8.03
CA THR A 284 31.74 -4.21 -9.26
C THR A 284 30.42 -3.48 -9.12
N VAL A 285 29.89 -3.34 -7.90
CA VAL A 285 28.61 -2.67 -7.64
C VAL A 285 28.73 -1.22 -7.16
N VAL A 286 29.92 -0.80 -6.72
CA VAL A 286 30.17 0.56 -6.19
C VAL A 286 29.67 1.66 -7.12
N THR A 287 30.12 1.64 -8.38
CA THR A 287 29.72 2.64 -9.38
C THR A 287 28.21 2.62 -9.65
N LYS A 288 27.59 1.43 -9.63
CA LYS A 288 26.15 1.28 -9.79
C LYS A 288 25.40 1.92 -8.61
N LEU A 289 25.83 1.63 -7.37
CA LEU A 289 25.22 2.19 -6.16
C LEU A 289 25.35 3.72 -6.13
N LEU A 290 26.52 4.26 -6.38
CA LEU A 290 26.74 5.73 -6.42
C LEU A 290 25.87 6.39 -7.49
N ASN A 291 25.72 5.76 -8.66
CA ASN A 291 24.91 6.29 -9.75
C ASN A 291 23.40 6.20 -9.44
N GLN A 292 22.95 5.10 -8.85
CA GLN A 292 21.55 4.92 -8.47
C GLN A 292 21.11 5.90 -7.36
N HIS A 293 22.03 6.25 -6.45
CA HIS A 293 21.76 7.14 -5.32
C HIS A 293 22.40 8.52 -5.47
N HIS A 294 22.68 8.97 -6.71
CA HIS A 294 23.34 10.26 -6.95
C HIS A 294 22.50 11.45 -6.45
N ALA A 295 21.15 11.36 -6.52
CA ALA A 295 20.27 12.39 -6.00
C ALA A 295 20.42 12.55 -4.48
N PHE A 296 20.43 11.44 -3.74
CA PHE A 296 20.66 11.45 -2.30
C PHE A 296 22.05 12.04 -1.93
N LEU A 297 23.08 11.67 -2.68
CA LEU A 297 24.42 12.25 -2.50
C LEU A 297 24.38 13.78 -2.71
N GLN A 298 23.68 14.24 -3.74
CA GLN A 298 23.54 15.66 -4.05
C GLN A 298 22.75 16.42 -2.97
N GLU A 299 21.66 15.85 -2.45
CA GLU A 299 20.88 16.37 -1.33
C GLU A 299 21.74 16.53 -0.06
N ASN A 300 22.74 15.64 0.11
CA ASN A 300 23.72 15.70 1.20
C ASN A 300 25.00 16.48 0.83
N GLY A 301 24.93 17.34 -0.19
CA GLY A 301 26.02 18.24 -0.57
C GLY A 301 27.20 17.55 -1.24
N ILE A 302 27.01 16.36 -1.82
CA ILE A 302 28.06 15.62 -2.52
C ILE A 302 27.75 15.51 -4.02
N VAL A 303 28.63 16.04 -4.85
CA VAL A 303 28.57 15.89 -6.29
C VAL A 303 29.38 14.63 -6.69
N TYR A 304 28.69 13.67 -7.27
CA TYR A 304 29.26 12.45 -7.80
C TYR A 304 29.57 12.62 -9.30
N GLY A 305 30.79 12.23 -9.70
CA GLY A 305 31.21 12.17 -11.10
C GLY A 305 31.85 10.83 -11.44
N TYR A 306 31.74 10.43 -12.71
CA TYR A 306 32.34 9.20 -13.24
C TYR A 306 33.04 9.47 -14.57
N ARG A 307 34.29 9.02 -14.69
CA ARG A 307 35.10 9.19 -15.89
C ARG A 307 35.84 7.88 -16.23
N ARG A 308 35.78 7.48 -17.47
CA ARG A 308 36.58 6.35 -17.98
C ARG A 308 37.82 6.88 -18.70
N THR A 309 39.01 6.46 -18.25
CA THR A 309 40.28 6.69 -18.92
C THR A 309 40.70 5.43 -19.66
N ARG A 310 41.86 5.47 -20.35
CA ARG A 310 42.44 4.27 -21.01
C ARG A 310 42.74 3.15 -20.02
N ASP A 311 43.18 3.52 -18.82
CA ASP A 311 43.77 2.58 -17.84
C ASP A 311 42.86 2.36 -16.60
N ALA A 312 41.86 3.24 -16.35
CA ALA A 312 41.06 3.16 -15.16
C ALA A 312 39.64 3.73 -15.34
N ARG A 313 38.76 3.34 -14.41
CA ARG A 313 37.43 3.95 -14.19
C ARG A 313 37.53 4.80 -12.93
N LEU A 314 37.50 6.11 -13.09
CA LEU A 314 37.62 7.08 -11.99
C LEU A 314 36.29 7.54 -11.50
N ILE A 315 36.16 7.61 -10.21
CA ILE A 315 35.04 8.16 -9.45
C ILE A 315 35.51 9.47 -8.84
N THR A 316 34.72 10.52 -8.95
CA THR A 316 34.97 11.80 -8.25
C THR A 316 33.83 12.06 -7.29
N LEU A 317 34.15 12.48 -6.07
CA LEU A 317 33.22 12.86 -5.01
C LEU A 317 33.67 14.22 -4.49
N GLN A 318 32.82 15.24 -4.61
CA GLN A 318 33.14 16.61 -4.19
C GLN A 318 32.06 17.14 -3.27
N ARG A 319 32.44 17.70 -2.12
CA ARG A 319 31.49 18.44 -1.28
C ARG A 319 31.21 19.83 -1.89
N VAL A 320 29.95 20.17 -2.03
CA VAL A 320 29.54 21.54 -2.32
C VAL A 320 29.83 22.36 -1.06
N PRO A 321 30.58 23.49 -1.16
CA PRO A 321 30.71 24.36 -0.01
C PRO A 321 29.35 24.83 0.45
N ASP A 322 29.09 24.81 1.75
CA ASP A 322 27.92 25.46 2.33
C ASP A 322 27.93 26.89 1.85
N SER A 323 26.88 27.34 1.17
CA SER A 323 26.70 28.74 0.85
C SER A 323 26.51 29.47 2.20
N GLU A 324 27.61 30.01 2.74
CA GLU A 324 27.55 30.93 3.88
C GLU A 324 26.47 31.95 3.60
N GLY A 325 25.54 32.07 4.54
CA GLY A 325 24.43 32.99 4.46
C GLY A 325 24.93 34.39 4.10
N SER A 326 24.47 34.92 2.97
CA SER A 326 24.54 36.32 2.70
C SER A 326 23.67 37.01 3.73
N GLU A 327 24.28 37.42 4.85
CA GLU A 327 23.75 38.50 5.67
C GLU A 327 23.59 39.72 4.74
N CYS A 328 22.40 40.00 4.31
CA CYS A 328 22.04 41.30 3.80
C CYS A 328 22.07 42.25 4.98
N GLU A 329 23.23 42.90 5.19
CA GLU A 329 23.24 44.19 5.82
C GLU A 329 22.54 45.19 4.90
N CYS A 330 21.38 45.66 5.33
CA CYS A 330 20.83 47.00 5.05
C CYS A 330 19.83 47.36 6.14
#